data_0676d6f32338ba018f03e3ec277333b4
#
_entry.id   0676d6f32338ba018f03e3ec277333b4
#
_cell.length_a   1.000
_cell.length_b   1.000
_cell.length_c   1.000
_cell.angle_alpha   90.00
_cell.angle_beta   90.00
_cell.angle_gamma   90.00
#
_symmetry.space_group_name_H-M   'P 1'
#
loop_
_entity.id
_entity.type
_entity.pdbx_description
1 polymer ?
#
loop_
_entity_poly.entity_id
_entity_poly.type
_entity_poly.pdbx_seq_one_letter_code
_entity_poly.pdbx_strand_id
1 'polypeptide(L)'
;QYETFFRSLAETGSRVLLLARAAGNGFDTSGAEPLLALMLLNRIRENAPATFRYFAEQGVAIKVISGDSPVTASAAAREAGIEGSEKYLDVSSIATDEQLAGMCEDYTVFGRVTPERKRVIIKALKKAGHTVAMTGDGVNDVLALKEANCSIAMASGSEVTRQVSELVLLDSDFAAMPAVVTEGRRVINNIERSASLFLVKNIFSFFIAWITIIFSLRYPVTPAQLTLVNMLTIGIPSFVLALEPNTSLVKGKFLRNVLSSAAPAAITDIVVLFLTMLFTHIFKIPAAETSTVAATLVALVGFMMLFRVCRPFDAIRRVLFIGMLLLFAVGIFFFSALFSMSPLSSESLLVLVVLTLIAFPVFYFISLAFDRLPDAIRAKLKKAEKSEYFN
;
A
#
# COMPACT_ATOMS: atom_id res chain seq x y z
N GLN A 1 26.85 14.33 46.74
CA GLN A 1 26.48 12.93 47.09
C GLN A 1 25.09 12.59 46.59
N TYR A 2 24.06 13.45 46.77
CA TYR A 2 22.70 13.18 46.31
C TYR A 2 22.56 13.20 44.78
N GLU A 3 23.26 14.10 44.09
CA GLU A 3 23.22 14.23 42.65
C GLU A 3 23.66 12.93 41.93
N THR A 4 24.76 12.34 42.41
CA THR A 4 25.28 11.08 41.88
C THR A 4 24.32 9.93 42.13
N PHE A 5 23.69 9.88 43.30
CA PHE A 5 22.67 8.89 43.65
C PHE A 5 21.40 9.03 42.76
N PHE A 6 20.92 10.26 42.57
CA PHE A 6 19.76 10.47 41.70
C PHE A 6 20.06 10.20 40.22
N ARG A 7 21.27 10.48 39.77
CA ARG A 7 21.72 10.15 38.42
C ARG A 7 21.76 8.63 38.21
N SER A 8 22.26 7.86 39.17
CA SER A 8 22.27 6.38 39.09
C SER A 8 20.86 5.80 39.08
N LEU A 9 19.90 6.39 39.81
CA LEU A 9 18.51 5.99 39.79
C LEU A 9 17.81 6.35 38.47
N ALA A 10 18.15 7.49 37.86
CA ALA A 10 17.64 7.85 36.53
C ALA A 10 18.18 6.92 35.45
N GLU A 11 19.38 6.36 35.58
CA GLU A 11 19.93 5.38 34.65
C GLU A 11 19.18 4.07 34.63
N THR A 12 18.39 3.75 35.68
CA THR A 12 17.48 2.60 35.72
C THR A 12 16.17 2.83 34.93
N GLY A 13 15.99 3.97 34.25
CA GLY A 13 14.76 4.30 33.52
C GLY A 13 13.64 4.87 34.39
N SER A 14 13.90 5.13 35.69
CA SER A 14 12.92 5.64 36.64
C SER A 14 12.86 7.16 36.62
N ARG A 15 11.66 7.72 36.71
CA ARG A 15 11.48 9.15 37.00
C ARG A 15 11.55 9.35 38.51
N VAL A 16 12.54 10.13 38.96
CA VAL A 16 12.76 10.39 40.39
C VAL A 16 12.19 11.76 40.76
N LEU A 17 11.31 11.77 41.76
CA LEU A 17 10.81 13.00 42.38
C LEU A 17 11.38 13.08 43.81
N LEU A 18 11.95 14.24 44.15
CA LEU A 18 12.46 14.49 45.49
C LEU A 18 11.48 15.38 46.25
N LEU A 19 11.04 14.91 47.41
CA LEU A 19 10.36 15.75 48.41
C LEU A 19 11.39 16.22 49.38
N ALA A 20 11.50 17.55 49.56
CA ALA A 20 12.43 18.17 50.49
C ALA A 20 11.73 19.20 51.36
N ARG A 21 12.19 19.38 52.61
CA ARG A 21 11.77 20.46 53.51
C ARG A 21 12.68 21.65 53.29
N ALA A 22 12.14 22.79 52.92
CA ALA A 22 12.86 24.05 52.86
C ALA A 22 12.54 24.90 54.12
N ALA A 23 13.56 25.49 54.70
CA ALA A 23 13.39 26.42 55.82
C ALA A 23 13.34 27.83 55.23
N GLY A 24 12.11 28.35 54.91
CA GLY A 24 11.92 29.71 54.41
C GLY A 24 10.68 29.87 53.53
N ASN A 25 10.24 31.12 53.36
CA ASN A 25 9.16 31.48 52.46
C ASN A 25 9.73 31.78 51.07
N GLY A 26 9.57 30.85 50.11
CA GLY A 26 9.97 31.06 48.72
C GLY A 26 10.60 29.83 48.09
N PHE A 27 11.00 29.96 46.82
CA PHE A 27 11.65 28.89 46.02
C PHE A 27 13.18 28.77 46.28
N ASP A 28 13.67 29.29 47.44
CA ASP A 28 15.09 29.11 47.81
C ASP A 28 15.28 27.67 48.31
N THR A 29 16.00 26.89 47.54
CA THR A 29 16.37 25.50 47.84
C THR A 29 17.71 25.38 48.57
N SER A 30 18.36 26.51 48.88
CA SER A 30 19.61 26.53 49.67
C SER A 30 19.31 26.09 51.10
N GLY A 31 19.85 24.92 51.48
CA GLY A 31 19.58 24.32 52.81
C GLY A 31 18.34 23.43 52.89
N ALA A 32 17.76 23.05 51.76
CA ALA A 32 16.64 22.11 51.75
C ALA A 32 17.08 20.70 52.21
N GLU A 33 16.35 20.15 53.17
CA GLU A 33 16.58 18.82 53.72
C GLU A 33 15.72 17.80 52.96
N PRO A 34 16.35 16.80 52.27
CA PRO A 34 15.63 15.78 51.56
C PRO A 34 14.89 14.86 52.54
N LEU A 35 13.57 14.68 52.32
CA LEU A 35 12.70 13.85 53.17
C LEU A 35 12.39 12.51 52.52
N LEU A 36 12.15 12.49 51.20
CA LEU A 36 11.67 11.29 50.49
C LEU A 36 12.06 11.38 49.02
N ALA A 37 12.53 10.29 48.48
CA ALA A 37 12.69 10.10 47.04
C ALA A 37 11.58 9.13 46.54
N LEU A 38 10.76 9.62 45.60
CA LEU A 38 9.75 8.79 44.93
C LEU A 38 10.30 8.33 43.58
N MET A 39 10.34 7.03 43.36
CA MET A 39 10.70 6.44 42.07
C MET A 39 9.42 6.06 41.34
N LEU A 40 9.19 6.67 40.20
CA LEU A 40 8.09 6.36 39.30
C LEU A 40 8.62 5.52 38.14
N LEU A 41 8.15 4.28 38.05
CA LEU A 41 8.48 3.36 36.98
C LEU A 41 7.29 3.27 36.03
N ASN A 42 7.52 3.59 34.76
CA ASN A 42 6.54 3.30 33.72
C ASN A 42 6.64 1.83 33.32
N ARG A 43 5.65 1.05 33.65
CA ARG A 43 5.60 -0.36 33.31
C ARG A 43 5.40 -0.51 31.81
N ILE A 44 6.33 -1.16 31.12
CA ILE A 44 6.18 -1.52 29.71
C ILE A 44 5.08 -2.56 29.59
N ARG A 45 4.22 -2.41 28.59
CA ARG A 45 3.15 -3.37 28.29
C ARG A 45 3.75 -4.70 27.87
N GLU A 46 3.18 -5.81 28.31
CA GLU A 46 3.69 -7.16 28.05
C GLU A 46 3.76 -7.52 26.55
N ASN A 47 2.86 -6.94 25.75
CA ASN A 47 2.79 -7.15 24.30
C ASN A 47 3.72 -6.23 23.49
N ALA A 48 4.34 -5.21 24.08
CA ALA A 48 5.17 -4.23 23.38
C ALA A 48 6.39 -4.87 22.68
N PRO A 49 7.18 -5.76 23.31
CA PRO A 49 8.34 -6.37 22.64
C PRO A 49 7.95 -7.20 21.40
N ALA A 50 6.83 -7.92 21.46
CA ALA A 50 6.33 -8.71 20.34
C ALA A 50 5.88 -7.79 19.17
N THR A 51 5.23 -6.68 19.50
CA THR A 51 4.77 -5.70 18.52
C THR A 51 5.94 -5.01 17.80
N PHE A 52 6.95 -4.56 18.53
CA PHE A 52 8.12 -3.90 17.92
C PHE A 52 8.97 -4.88 17.11
N ARG A 53 9.11 -6.13 17.55
CA ARG A 53 9.75 -7.20 16.77
C ARG A 53 9.03 -7.43 15.44
N TYR A 54 7.69 -7.52 15.46
CA TYR A 54 6.91 -7.62 14.23
C TYR A 54 7.25 -6.50 13.23
N PHE A 55 7.33 -5.24 13.68
CA PHE A 55 7.67 -4.14 12.81
C PHE A 55 9.11 -4.21 12.30
N ALA A 56 10.07 -4.58 13.14
CA ALA A 56 11.46 -4.78 12.73
C ALA A 56 11.58 -5.87 11.64
N GLU A 57 10.89 -6.99 11.78
CA GLU A 57 10.81 -8.07 10.78
C GLU A 57 10.17 -7.60 9.46
N GLN A 58 9.32 -6.59 9.51
CA GLN A 58 8.74 -5.96 8.32
C GLN A 58 9.66 -4.87 7.70
N GLY A 59 10.86 -4.65 8.24
CA GLY A 59 11.79 -3.62 7.79
C GLY A 59 11.40 -2.21 8.18
N VAL A 60 10.58 -2.04 9.22
CA VAL A 60 10.19 -0.72 9.75
C VAL A 60 11.17 -0.31 10.84
N ALA A 61 11.85 0.81 10.64
CA ALA A 61 12.69 1.41 11.67
C ALA A 61 11.83 2.17 12.69
N ILE A 62 11.97 1.80 13.96
CA ILE A 62 11.28 2.46 15.07
C ILE A 62 12.13 3.61 15.60
N LYS A 63 11.52 4.78 15.77
CA LYS A 63 12.14 5.94 16.39
C LYS A 63 11.30 6.36 17.60
N VAL A 64 11.93 6.63 18.73
CA VAL A 64 11.28 7.10 19.97
C VAL A 64 11.52 8.59 20.14
N ILE A 65 10.45 9.38 20.25
CA ILE A 65 10.54 10.83 20.39
C ILE A 65 9.81 11.23 21.69
N SER A 66 10.56 11.58 22.71
CA SER A 66 10.02 11.87 24.05
C SER A 66 10.39 13.28 24.53
N GLY A 67 9.52 13.87 25.34
CA GLY A 67 9.82 15.06 26.14
C GLY A 67 10.69 14.76 27.37
N ASP A 68 10.80 13.49 27.77
CA ASP A 68 11.58 13.05 28.92
C ASP A 68 13.10 13.04 28.64
N SER A 69 13.88 12.76 29.68
CA SER A 69 15.33 12.57 29.54
C SER A 69 15.65 11.49 28.50
N PRO A 70 16.66 11.71 27.64
CA PRO A 70 17.06 10.71 26.63
C PRO A 70 17.49 9.37 27.27
N VAL A 71 18.07 9.40 28.45
CA VAL A 71 18.47 8.18 29.18
C VAL A 71 17.26 7.38 29.63
N THR A 72 16.24 8.04 30.18
CA THR A 72 14.99 7.40 30.59
C THR A 72 14.23 6.83 29.37
N ALA A 73 14.15 7.59 28.29
CA ALA A 73 13.52 7.15 27.04
C ALA A 73 14.25 5.96 26.41
N SER A 74 15.61 5.97 26.45
CA SER A 74 16.45 4.86 25.96
C SER A 74 16.26 3.59 26.79
N ALA A 75 16.19 3.71 28.13
CA ALA A 75 15.94 2.56 29.01
C ALA A 75 14.57 1.94 28.74
N ALA A 76 13.52 2.75 28.61
CA ALA A 76 12.18 2.28 28.26
C ALA A 76 12.14 1.63 26.87
N ALA A 77 12.82 2.20 25.87
CA ALA A 77 12.93 1.64 24.52
C ALA A 77 13.64 0.29 24.51
N ARG A 78 14.67 0.11 25.32
CA ARG A 78 15.41 -1.14 25.48
C ARG A 78 14.52 -2.21 26.12
N GLU A 79 13.82 -1.89 27.20
CA GLU A 79 12.87 -2.80 27.86
C GLU A 79 11.73 -3.20 26.91
N ALA A 80 11.28 -2.28 26.05
CA ALA A 80 10.30 -2.56 25.00
C ALA A 80 10.87 -3.36 23.82
N GLY A 81 12.17 -3.68 23.79
CA GLY A 81 12.80 -4.47 22.74
C GLY A 81 13.06 -3.72 21.43
N ILE A 82 13.17 -2.38 21.46
CA ILE A 82 13.47 -1.57 20.28
C ILE A 82 14.96 -1.63 19.98
N GLU A 83 15.30 -2.08 18.77
CA GLU A 83 16.70 -2.16 18.29
C GLU A 83 17.33 -0.78 18.15
N GLY A 84 18.61 -0.66 18.54
CA GLY A 84 19.35 0.59 18.48
C GLY A 84 18.96 1.60 19.57
N SER A 85 18.25 1.17 20.61
CA SER A 85 17.84 2.02 21.73
C SER A 85 18.99 2.70 22.47
N GLU A 86 20.21 2.16 22.37
CA GLU A 86 21.45 2.75 22.92
C GLU A 86 21.89 4.01 22.15
N LYS A 87 21.40 4.21 20.92
CA LYS A 87 21.66 5.41 20.10
C LYS A 87 20.65 6.48 20.46
N TYR A 88 20.90 7.20 21.54
CA TYR A 88 20.02 8.29 21.99
C TYR A 88 20.67 9.66 21.84
N LEU A 89 19.85 10.67 21.64
CA LEU A 89 20.23 12.08 21.45
C LEU A 89 19.46 12.97 22.45
N ASP A 90 20.21 13.85 23.15
CA ASP A 90 19.61 14.95 23.90
C ASP A 90 19.33 16.12 22.95
N VAL A 91 18.09 16.30 22.55
CA VAL A 91 17.73 17.34 21.60
C VAL A 91 17.89 18.75 22.20
N SER A 92 17.84 18.91 23.52
CA SER A 92 18.00 20.20 24.15
C SER A 92 19.45 20.77 23.99
N SER A 93 20.43 19.90 23.73
CA SER A 93 21.82 20.29 23.50
C SER A 93 22.14 20.74 22.08
N ILE A 94 21.21 20.52 21.14
CA ILE A 94 21.37 20.85 19.72
C ILE A 94 21.01 22.31 19.49
N ALA A 95 21.90 23.08 18.88
CA ALA A 95 21.74 24.51 18.73
C ALA A 95 20.72 24.88 17.63
N THR A 96 20.74 24.19 16.48
CA THR A 96 19.90 24.54 15.32
C THR A 96 19.07 23.35 14.82
N ASP A 97 17.95 23.65 14.16
CA ASP A 97 17.07 22.64 13.57
C ASP A 97 17.72 21.91 12.39
N GLU A 98 18.64 22.58 11.67
CA GLU A 98 19.40 21.98 10.57
C GLU A 98 20.35 20.89 11.08
N GLN A 99 21.04 21.15 12.22
CA GLN A 99 21.87 20.13 12.87
C GLN A 99 21.02 18.93 13.32
N LEU A 100 19.88 19.20 13.97
CA LEU A 100 18.95 18.13 14.38
C LEU A 100 18.49 17.30 13.18
N ALA A 101 18.12 17.96 12.08
CA ALA A 101 17.66 17.29 10.86
C ALA A 101 18.74 16.37 10.27
N GLY A 102 20.02 16.77 10.29
CA GLY A 102 21.14 15.96 9.81
C GLY A 102 21.41 14.71 10.67
N MET A 103 20.95 14.70 11.92
CA MET A 103 21.20 13.60 12.87
C MET A 103 20.03 12.60 12.96
N CYS A 104 18.88 12.88 12.32
CA CYS A 104 17.65 12.10 12.50
C CYS A 104 17.75 10.64 12.05
N GLU A 105 18.62 10.30 11.10
CA GLU A 105 18.80 8.92 10.63
C GLU A 105 19.67 8.10 11.59
N ASP A 106 20.67 8.71 12.21
CA ASP A 106 21.70 8.03 13.00
C ASP A 106 21.22 7.60 14.39
N TYR A 107 20.25 8.32 14.95
CA TYR A 107 19.75 8.09 16.31
C TYR A 107 18.37 7.41 16.30
N THR A 108 18.15 6.55 17.30
CA THR A 108 16.88 5.83 17.49
C THR A 108 15.98 6.53 18.51
N VAL A 109 16.57 7.10 19.55
CA VAL A 109 15.87 7.72 20.67
C VAL A 109 16.20 9.20 20.77
N PHE A 110 15.17 10.04 20.84
CA PHE A 110 15.28 11.50 20.98
C PHE A 110 14.62 11.91 22.29
N GLY A 111 15.38 12.49 23.20
CA GLY A 111 14.89 12.99 24.48
C GLY A 111 14.86 14.50 24.57
N ARG A 112 14.08 15.05 25.50
CA ARG A 112 13.87 16.50 25.75
C ARG A 112 13.41 17.25 24.49
N VAL A 113 12.53 16.61 23.70
CA VAL A 113 12.05 17.13 22.43
C VAL A 113 10.84 18.05 22.66
N THR A 114 10.91 19.30 22.18
CA THR A 114 9.76 20.21 22.17
C THR A 114 8.78 19.86 21.04
N PRO A 115 7.52 20.30 21.10
CA PRO A 115 6.52 20.03 20.04
C PRO A 115 7.00 20.48 18.64
N GLU A 116 7.66 21.63 18.54
CA GLU A 116 8.19 22.17 17.29
C GLU A 116 9.30 21.25 16.74
N ARG A 117 10.21 20.80 17.61
CA ARG A 117 11.31 19.91 17.23
C ARG A 117 10.85 18.49 16.88
N LYS A 118 9.74 18.00 17.48
CA LYS A 118 9.07 16.75 17.03
C LYS A 118 8.71 16.87 15.55
N ARG A 119 8.11 17.98 15.13
CA ARG A 119 7.79 18.25 13.73
C ARG A 119 9.05 18.28 12.84
N VAL A 120 10.13 18.91 13.31
CA VAL A 120 11.41 18.97 12.56
C VAL A 120 11.95 17.58 12.29
N ILE A 121 11.94 16.68 13.27
CA ILE A 121 12.39 15.28 13.13
C ILE A 121 11.57 14.57 12.07
N ILE A 122 10.22 14.62 12.13
CA ILE A 122 9.35 14.00 11.15
C ILE A 122 9.60 14.54 9.75
N LYS A 123 9.72 15.88 9.62
CA LYS A 123 10.00 16.53 8.34
C LYS A 123 11.36 16.14 7.75
N ALA A 124 12.38 15.98 8.59
CA ALA A 124 13.72 15.56 8.18
C ALA A 124 13.70 14.13 7.64
N LEU A 125 13.06 13.19 8.34
CA LEU A 125 12.91 11.80 7.89
C LEU A 125 12.16 11.71 6.56
N LYS A 126 11.10 12.52 6.37
CA LYS A 126 10.39 12.59 5.08
C LYS A 126 11.27 13.13 3.95
N LYS A 127 12.09 14.16 4.22
CA LYS A 127 13.03 14.71 3.23
C LYS A 127 14.13 13.72 2.85
N ALA A 128 14.54 12.84 3.77
CA ALA A 128 15.45 11.74 3.50
C ALA A 128 14.83 10.61 2.66
N GLY A 129 13.53 10.73 2.31
CA GLY A 129 12.82 9.77 1.43
C GLY A 129 12.06 8.68 2.17
N HIS A 130 11.97 8.75 3.49
CA HIS A 130 11.21 7.78 4.29
C HIS A 130 9.71 8.09 4.29
N THR A 131 8.90 7.04 4.34
CA THR A 131 7.48 7.14 4.67
C THR A 131 7.33 7.01 6.18
N VAL A 132 6.83 8.07 6.83
CA VAL A 132 6.82 8.19 8.28
C VAL A 132 5.39 8.07 8.83
N ALA A 133 5.19 7.10 9.73
CA ALA A 133 4.03 7.06 10.60
C ALA A 133 4.37 7.67 11.95
N MET A 134 3.49 8.50 12.50
CA MET A 134 3.64 9.10 13.82
C MET A 134 2.49 8.69 14.73
N THR A 135 2.83 8.17 15.91
CA THR A 135 1.86 7.85 16.96
C THR A 135 2.01 8.86 18.10
N GLY A 136 0.89 9.41 18.55
CA GLY A 136 0.86 10.36 19.66
C GLY A 136 -0.47 10.38 20.39
N ASP A 137 -0.48 10.80 21.64
CA ASP A 137 -1.65 10.89 22.51
C ASP A 137 -1.89 12.30 23.09
N GLY A 138 -0.85 13.13 23.09
CA GLY A 138 -0.86 14.45 23.69
C GLY A 138 -1.04 15.60 22.70
N VAL A 139 -1.49 16.75 23.19
CA VAL A 139 -1.60 18.00 22.40
C VAL A 139 -0.24 18.40 21.81
N ASN A 140 0.85 18.04 22.49
CA ASN A 140 2.23 18.32 22.07
C ASN A 140 2.65 17.56 20.82
N ASP A 141 1.89 16.54 20.41
CA ASP A 141 2.18 15.70 19.23
C ASP A 141 1.47 16.19 17.96
N VAL A 142 0.51 17.11 18.09
CA VAL A 142 -0.35 17.58 16.99
C VAL A 142 0.44 18.08 15.79
N LEU A 143 1.52 18.83 16.00
CA LEU A 143 2.35 19.35 14.91
C LEU A 143 3.09 18.23 14.17
N ALA A 144 3.60 17.23 14.89
CA ALA A 144 4.27 16.07 14.34
C ALA A 144 3.31 15.13 13.65
N LEU A 145 2.11 14.90 14.22
CA LEU A 145 1.04 14.11 13.62
C LEU A 145 0.60 14.67 12.27
N LYS A 146 0.37 15.99 12.17
CA LYS A 146 0.03 16.66 10.90
C LYS A 146 1.14 16.61 9.86
N GLU A 147 2.39 16.54 10.29
CA GLU A 147 3.52 16.47 9.36
C GLU A 147 3.75 15.06 8.82
N ALA A 148 3.37 14.01 9.55
CA ALA A 148 3.59 12.61 9.18
C ALA A 148 2.84 12.21 7.89
N ASN A 149 3.24 11.08 7.28
CA ASN A 149 2.51 10.48 6.14
C ASN A 149 1.31 9.65 6.62
N CYS A 150 1.35 9.17 7.86
CA CYS A 150 0.25 8.49 8.52
C CYS A 150 0.27 8.89 10.00
N SER A 151 -0.83 9.44 10.48
CA SER A 151 -0.98 9.88 11.87
C SER A 151 -1.91 8.96 12.64
N ILE A 152 -1.47 8.54 13.83
CA ILE A 152 -2.14 7.55 14.67
C ILE A 152 -2.35 8.16 16.06
N ALA A 153 -3.59 8.24 16.53
CA ALA A 153 -3.92 8.68 17.88
C ALA A 153 -4.42 7.53 18.75
N MET A 154 -4.22 7.67 20.04
CA MET A 154 -4.85 6.80 21.04
C MET A 154 -6.22 7.37 21.42
N ALA A 155 -7.24 6.52 21.60
CA ALA A 155 -8.58 6.98 22.01
C ALA A 155 -8.57 7.64 23.39
N SER A 156 -7.67 7.21 24.30
CA SER A 156 -7.43 7.82 25.60
C SER A 156 -6.69 9.17 25.54
N GLY A 157 -6.16 9.52 24.38
CA GLY A 157 -5.42 10.76 24.15
C GLY A 157 -6.32 11.99 24.06
N SER A 158 -5.72 13.15 23.78
CA SER A 158 -6.45 14.41 23.67
C SER A 158 -7.43 14.39 22.49
N GLU A 159 -8.54 15.12 22.63
CA GLU A 159 -9.52 15.24 21.55
C GLU A 159 -8.91 15.85 20.29
N VAL A 160 -8.01 16.81 20.46
CA VAL A 160 -7.32 17.47 19.32
C VAL A 160 -6.46 16.47 18.55
N THR A 161 -5.72 15.59 19.25
CA THR A 161 -4.92 14.54 18.55
C THR A 161 -5.81 13.58 17.78
N ARG A 162 -6.96 13.17 18.35
CA ARG A 162 -7.92 12.31 17.66
C ARG A 162 -8.50 12.97 16.39
N GLN A 163 -8.82 14.26 16.45
CA GLN A 163 -9.41 14.99 15.32
C GLN A 163 -8.42 15.22 14.17
N VAL A 164 -7.12 15.31 14.45
CA VAL A 164 -6.10 15.56 13.43
C VAL A 164 -5.48 14.29 12.87
N SER A 165 -5.73 13.14 13.48
CA SER A 165 -5.13 11.88 13.11
C SER A 165 -5.98 11.12 12.09
N GLU A 166 -5.31 10.40 11.19
CA GLU A 166 -5.97 9.56 10.16
C GLU A 166 -6.48 8.23 10.73
N LEU A 167 -5.83 7.74 11.81
CA LEU A 167 -6.24 6.53 12.53
C LEU A 167 -6.39 6.83 14.02
N VAL A 168 -7.38 6.19 14.63
CA VAL A 168 -7.57 6.22 16.09
C VAL A 168 -7.66 4.80 16.62
N LEU A 169 -6.74 4.43 17.52
CA LEU A 169 -6.76 3.13 18.20
C LEU A 169 -7.75 3.16 19.35
N LEU A 170 -8.91 2.54 19.18
CA LEU A 170 -10.04 2.63 20.12
C LEU A 170 -9.69 2.04 21.50
N ASP A 171 -8.94 0.94 21.52
CA ASP A 171 -8.48 0.30 22.77
C ASP A 171 -7.25 1.00 23.36
N SER A 172 -6.76 2.06 22.73
CA SER A 172 -5.52 2.76 23.12
C SER A 172 -4.33 1.80 23.27
N ASP A 173 -4.31 0.73 22.49
CA ASP A 173 -3.26 -0.27 22.49
C ASP A 173 -2.56 -0.34 21.13
N PHE A 174 -1.26 0.00 21.13
CA PHE A 174 -0.43 -0.04 19.93
C PHE A 174 -0.24 -1.49 19.38
N ALA A 175 -0.46 -2.49 20.21
CA ALA A 175 -0.43 -3.90 19.78
C ALA A 175 -1.54 -4.27 18.77
N ALA A 176 -2.54 -3.43 18.56
CA ALA A 176 -3.51 -3.58 17.47
C ALA A 176 -2.92 -3.26 16.07
N MET A 177 -1.81 -2.53 15.99
CA MET A 177 -1.22 -2.07 14.73
C MET A 177 -0.82 -3.17 13.74
N PRO A 178 -0.26 -4.33 14.15
CA PRO A 178 -0.03 -5.46 13.23
C PRO A 178 -1.30 -5.92 12.49
N ALA A 179 -2.45 -5.96 13.19
CA ALA A 179 -3.73 -6.28 12.57
C ALA A 179 -4.19 -5.19 11.58
N VAL A 180 -4.02 -3.92 11.93
CA VAL A 180 -4.31 -2.78 11.03
C VAL A 180 -3.47 -2.83 9.76
N VAL A 181 -2.16 -3.11 9.88
CA VAL A 181 -1.26 -3.25 8.72
C VAL A 181 -1.67 -4.43 7.84
N THR A 182 -2.03 -5.55 8.45
CA THR A 182 -2.49 -6.76 7.75
C THR A 182 -3.77 -6.49 6.97
N GLU A 183 -4.74 -5.81 7.57
CA GLU A 183 -5.99 -5.40 6.91
C GLU A 183 -5.74 -4.39 5.79
N GLY A 184 -4.87 -3.39 6.02
CA GLY A 184 -4.48 -2.44 4.99
C GLY A 184 -3.85 -3.12 3.76
N ARG A 185 -3.00 -4.13 3.97
CA ARG A 185 -2.45 -4.95 2.87
C ARG A 185 -3.53 -5.70 2.11
N ARG A 186 -4.48 -6.32 2.84
CA ARG A 186 -5.61 -7.02 2.24
C ARG A 186 -6.42 -6.09 1.33
N VAL A 187 -6.77 -4.91 1.83
CA VAL A 187 -7.54 -3.91 1.08
C VAL A 187 -6.79 -3.45 -0.17
N ILE A 188 -5.51 -3.06 -0.03
CA ILE A 188 -4.72 -2.57 -1.18
C ILE A 188 -4.57 -3.66 -2.24
N ASN A 189 -4.21 -4.89 -1.86
CA ASN A 189 -4.02 -6.00 -2.78
C ASN A 189 -5.33 -6.35 -3.52
N ASN A 190 -6.47 -6.33 -2.83
CA ASN A 190 -7.76 -6.63 -3.43
C ASN A 190 -8.24 -5.52 -4.37
N ILE A 191 -8.06 -4.25 -3.98
CA ILE A 191 -8.37 -3.10 -4.85
C ILE A 191 -7.47 -3.11 -6.09
N GLU A 192 -6.17 -3.41 -5.95
CA GLU A 192 -5.23 -3.48 -7.07
C GLU A 192 -5.63 -4.53 -8.10
N ARG A 193 -6.05 -5.71 -7.65
CA ARG A 193 -6.58 -6.78 -8.52
C ARG A 193 -7.86 -6.36 -9.25
N SER A 194 -8.84 -5.86 -8.50
CA SER A 194 -10.12 -5.41 -9.07
C SER A 194 -9.92 -4.26 -10.05
N ALA A 195 -9.14 -3.24 -9.66
CA ALA A 195 -8.82 -2.11 -10.52
C ALA A 195 -8.13 -2.54 -11.83
N SER A 196 -7.25 -3.55 -11.77
CA SER A 196 -6.58 -4.08 -12.97
C SER A 196 -7.60 -4.69 -13.94
N LEU A 197 -8.59 -5.45 -13.46
CA LEU A 197 -9.63 -6.02 -14.31
C LEU A 197 -10.52 -4.95 -14.95
N PHE A 198 -10.96 -3.95 -14.17
CA PHE A 198 -11.78 -2.85 -14.68
C PHE A 198 -11.04 -1.97 -15.68
N LEU A 199 -9.75 -1.76 -15.46
CA LEU A 199 -8.94 -0.87 -16.29
C LEU A 199 -8.72 -1.42 -17.70
N VAL A 200 -8.65 -2.75 -17.89
CA VAL A 200 -8.58 -3.39 -19.20
C VAL A 200 -9.70 -2.88 -20.10
N LYS A 201 -10.94 -2.99 -19.60
CA LYS A 201 -12.13 -2.55 -20.36
C LYS A 201 -12.07 -1.07 -20.72
N ASN A 202 -11.70 -0.22 -19.75
CA ASN A 202 -11.70 1.22 -19.98
C ASN A 202 -10.66 1.62 -21.04
N ILE A 203 -9.48 1.00 -21.00
CA ILE A 203 -8.41 1.28 -21.97
C ILE A 203 -8.83 0.83 -23.36
N PHE A 204 -9.21 -0.45 -23.55
CA PHE A 204 -9.53 -0.92 -24.91
C PHE A 204 -10.74 -0.20 -25.48
N SER A 205 -11.81 0.04 -24.67
CA SER A 205 -13.00 0.75 -25.13
C SER A 205 -12.68 2.16 -25.59
N PHE A 206 -11.81 2.89 -24.88
CA PHE A 206 -11.37 4.22 -25.25
C PHE A 206 -10.65 4.19 -26.61
N PHE A 207 -9.65 3.33 -26.78
CA PHE A 207 -8.89 3.28 -28.02
C PHE A 207 -9.71 2.77 -29.21
N ILE A 208 -10.58 1.75 -29.02
CA ILE A 208 -11.48 1.27 -30.09
C ILE A 208 -12.49 2.33 -30.49
N ALA A 209 -13.02 3.12 -29.54
CA ALA A 209 -13.89 4.23 -29.88
C ALA A 209 -13.16 5.26 -30.77
N TRP A 210 -11.92 5.62 -30.46
CA TRP A 210 -11.13 6.51 -31.32
C TRP A 210 -10.87 5.90 -32.70
N ILE A 211 -10.49 4.63 -32.78
CA ILE A 211 -10.26 3.92 -34.05
C ILE A 211 -11.55 3.95 -34.90
N THR A 212 -12.71 3.63 -34.30
CA THR A 212 -13.98 3.61 -35.03
C THR A 212 -14.39 5.00 -35.53
N ILE A 213 -14.11 6.07 -34.78
CA ILE A 213 -14.39 7.44 -35.21
C ILE A 213 -13.45 7.83 -36.38
N ILE A 214 -12.13 7.61 -36.24
CA ILE A 214 -11.15 8.02 -37.25
C ILE A 214 -11.38 7.31 -38.60
N PHE A 215 -11.70 6.01 -38.57
CA PHE A 215 -11.89 5.21 -39.75
C PHE A 215 -13.35 5.08 -40.19
N SER A 216 -14.28 5.80 -39.54
CA SER A 216 -15.73 5.76 -39.83
C SER A 216 -16.31 4.32 -39.81
N LEU A 217 -15.81 3.48 -38.90
CA LEU A 217 -16.22 2.09 -38.73
C LEU A 217 -17.34 1.97 -37.69
N ARG A 218 -18.10 0.87 -37.76
CA ARG A 218 -19.05 0.54 -36.68
C ARG A 218 -18.29 0.00 -35.47
N TYR A 219 -18.75 0.35 -34.27
CA TYR A 219 -18.21 -0.22 -33.04
C TYR A 219 -18.43 -1.75 -33.05
N PRO A 220 -17.38 -2.57 -32.84
CA PRO A 220 -17.41 -4.00 -33.16
C PRO A 220 -18.21 -4.86 -32.16
N VAL A 221 -18.63 -4.33 -31.02
CA VAL A 221 -19.31 -5.11 -29.96
C VAL A 221 -20.57 -4.40 -29.51
N THR A 222 -21.64 -5.16 -29.25
CA THR A 222 -22.91 -4.60 -28.73
C THR A 222 -22.89 -4.49 -27.21
N PRO A 223 -23.70 -3.58 -26.61
CA PRO A 223 -23.80 -3.45 -25.15
C PRO A 223 -24.24 -4.75 -24.46
N ALA A 224 -25.16 -5.53 -25.06
CA ALA A 224 -25.61 -6.79 -24.50
C ALA A 224 -24.47 -7.82 -24.40
N GLN A 225 -23.66 -7.94 -25.45
CA GLN A 225 -22.48 -8.82 -25.48
C GLN A 225 -21.44 -8.38 -24.43
N LEU A 226 -21.16 -7.08 -24.33
CA LEU A 226 -20.26 -6.55 -23.31
C LEU A 226 -20.76 -6.79 -21.89
N THR A 227 -22.08 -6.82 -21.68
CA THR A 227 -22.66 -7.16 -20.37
C THR A 227 -22.29 -8.58 -19.96
N LEU A 228 -22.45 -9.56 -20.83
CA LEU A 228 -22.06 -10.95 -20.57
C LEU A 228 -20.56 -11.06 -20.26
N VAL A 229 -19.73 -10.48 -21.13
CA VAL A 229 -18.27 -10.50 -20.97
C VAL A 229 -17.85 -9.86 -19.66
N ASN A 230 -18.30 -8.62 -19.40
CA ASN A 230 -17.92 -7.88 -18.20
C ASN A 230 -18.39 -8.56 -16.91
N MET A 231 -19.59 -9.14 -16.90
CA MET A 231 -20.11 -9.84 -15.73
C MET A 231 -19.21 -11.03 -15.36
N LEU A 232 -18.77 -11.80 -16.35
CA LEU A 232 -18.04 -13.05 -16.12
C LEU A 232 -16.50 -12.89 -16.06
N THR A 233 -15.94 -11.85 -16.67
CA THR A 233 -14.48 -11.63 -16.64
C THR A 233 -14.05 -10.55 -15.65
N ILE A 234 -14.98 -9.67 -15.23
CA ILE A 234 -14.67 -8.54 -14.34
C ILE A 234 -15.55 -8.56 -13.08
N GLY A 235 -16.88 -8.45 -13.23
CA GLY A 235 -17.79 -8.18 -12.11
C GLY A 235 -17.77 -9.26 -11.04
N ILE A 236 -18.20 -10.49 -11.38
CA ILE A 236 -18.21 -11.61 -10.42
C ILE A 236 -16.79 -11.93 -9.92
N PRO A 237 -15.75 -12.04 -10.80
CA PRO A 237 -14.40 -12.28 -10.34
C PRO A 237 -13.87 -11.21 -9.37
N SER A 238 -14.06 -9.92 -9.66
CA SER A 238 -13.63 -8.84 -8.78
C SER A 238 -14.28 -8.91 -7.41
N PHE A 239 -15.58 -9.24 -7.36
CA PHE A 239 -16.30 -9.39 -6.09
C PHE A 239 -15.76 -10.57 -5.26
N VAL A 240 -15.61 -11.74 -5.88
CA VAL A 240 -15.11 -12.93 -5.18
C VAL A 240 -13.67 -12.72 -4.70
N LEU A 241 -12.79 -12.15 -5.54
CA LEU A 241 -11.40 -11.88 -5.20
C LEU A 241 -11.26 -10.78 -4.13
N ALA A 242 -12.22 -9.85 -4.03
CA ALA A 242 -12.23 -8.83 -2.98
C ALA A 242 -12.53 -9.40 -1.58
N LEU A 243 -13.20 -10.56 -1.49
CA LEU A 243 -13.47 -11.25 -0.23
C LEU A 243 -12.27 -12.09 0.26
N GLU A 244 -11.28 -12.31 -0.59
CA GLU A 244 -10.13 -13.14 -0.27
C GLU A 244 -9.17 -12.45 0.70
N PRO A 245 -8.66 -13.14 1.76
CA PRO A 245 -7.67 -12.59 2.68
C PRO A 245 -6.27 -12.58 2.04
N ASN A 246 -5.96 -11.59 1.22
CA ASN A 246 -4.63 -11.43 0.62
C ASN A 246 -3.78 -10.45 1.43
N THR A 247 -2.98 -10.96 2.34
CA THR A 247 -2.13 -10.19 3.25
C THR A 247 -0.67 -10.07 2.76
N SER A 248 -0.40 -10.41 1.50
CA SER A 248 0.94 -10.34 0.90
C SER A 248 1.54 -8.94 1.01
N LEU A 249 2.86 -8.85 1.13
CA LEU A 249 3.55 -7.56 1.16
C LEU A 249 3.27 -6.77 -0.12
N VAL A 250 2.70 -5.58 0.04
CA VAL A 250 2.47 -4.64 -1.07
C VAL A 250 3.83 -4.12 -1.57
N LYS A 251 4.14 -4.33 -2.84
CA LYS A 251 5.39 -3.89 -3.46
C LYS A 251 5.11 -2.88 -4.57
N GLY A 252 5.93 -1.84 -4.64
CA GLY A 252 5.86 -0.84 -5.71
C GLY A 252 4.79 0.23 -5.48
N LYS A 253 4.40 0.91 -6.55
CA LYS A 253 3.36 1.97 -6.51
C LYS A 253 2.06 1.42 -7.07
N PHE A 254 0.95 1.63 -6.39
CA PHE A 254 -0.39 1.17 -6.75
C PHE A 254 -0.74 1.40 -8.23
N LEU A 255 -0.69 2.65 -8.69
CA LEU A 255 -1.07 2.99 -10.07
C LEU A 255 -0.20 2.28 -11.11
N ARG A 256 1.10 2.16 -10.85
CA ARG A 256 2.02 1.45 -11.75
C ARG A 256 1.70 -0.05 -11.81
N ASN A 257 1.42 -0.67 -10.67
CA ASN A 257 1.08 -2.09 -10.60
C ASN A 257 -0.23 -2.37 -11.37
N VAL A 258 -1.26 -1.53 -11.16
CA VAL A 258 -2.55 -1.63 -11.86
C VAL A 258 -2.37 -1.46 -13.37
N LEU A 259 -1.63 -0.43 -13.81
CA LEU A 259 -1.38 -0.19 -15.24
C LEU A 259 -0.56 -1.31 -15.87
N SER A 260 0.52 -1.76 -15.22
CA SER A 260 1.35 -2.85 -15.77
C SER A 260 0.62 -4.19 -15.82
N SER A 261 -0.33 -4.41 -14.93
CA SER A 261 -1.18 -5.60 -14.93
C SER A 261 -2.25 -5.54 -16.03
N ALA A 262 -2.89 -4.40 -16.23
CA ALA A 262 -3.99 -4.23 -17.17
C ALA A 262 -3.54 -4.04 -18.63
N ALA A 263 -2.41 -3.36 -18.87
CA ALA A 263 -1.95 -2.98 -20.20
C ALA A 263 -1.80 -4.18 -21.17
N PRO A 264 -1.25 -5.34 -20.78
CA PRO A 264 -1.13 -6.48 -21.69
C PRO A 264 -2.47 -6.94 -22.26
N ALA A 265 -3.50 -7.06 -21.41
CA ALA A 265 -4.83 -7.46 -21.86
C ALA A 265 -5.47 -6.37 -22.73
N ALA A 266 -5.40 -5.11 -22.32
CA ALA A 266 -5.99 -4.00 -23.06
C ALA A 266 -5.36 -3.82 -24.46
N ILE A 267 -4.03 -3.94 -24.57
CA ILE A 267 -3.33 -3.85 -25.85
C ILE A 267 -3.70 -5.06 -26.73
N THR A 268 -3.78 -6.25 -26.16
CA THR A 268 -4.21 -7.45 -26.88
C THR A 268 -5.64 -7.31 -27.42
N ASP A 269 -6.59 -6.78 -26.60
CA ASP A 269 -7.94 -6.48 -27.04
C ASP A 269 -7.97 -5.49 -28.21
N ILE A 270 -7.19 -4.41 -28.13
CA ILE A 270 -7.10 -3.42 -29.22
C ILE A 270 -6.61 -4.09 -30.52
N VAL A 271 -5.57 -4.90 -30.43
CA VAL A 271 -4.99 -5.59 -31.59
C VAL A 271 -6.01 -6.59 -32.20
N VAL A 272 -6.60 -7.46 -31.39
CA VAL A 272 -7.52 -8.46 -31.90
C VAL A 272 -8.82 -7.87 -32.43
N LEU A 273 -9.33 -6.82 -31.79
CA LEU A 273 -10.52 -6.11 -32.27
C LEU A 273 -10.25 -5.37 -33.59
N PHE A 274 -9.10 -4.69 -33.70
CA PHE A 274 -8.70 -4.05 -34.94
C PHE A 274 -8.55 -5.07 -36.09
N LEU A 275 -7.89 -6.20 -35.83
CA LEU A 275 -7.79 -7.29 -36.80
C LEU A 275 -9.15 -7.90 -37.13
N THR A 276 -10.03 -8.06 -36.15
CA THR A 276 -11.41 -8.51 -36.40
C THR A 276 -12.13 -7.59 -37.38
N MET A 277 -12.07 -6.27 -37.15
CA MET A 277 -12.70 -5.30 -38.05
C MET A 277 -12.09 -5.36 -39.47
N LEU A 278 -10.79 -5.53 -39.58
CA LEU A 278 -10.09 -5.64 -40.84
C LEU A 278 -10.47 -6.91 -41.61
N PHE A 279 -10.36 -8.08 -40.98
CA PHE A 279 -10.69 -9.38 -41.60
C PHE A 279 -12.16 -9.49 -41.99
N THR A 280 -13.06 -9.07 -41.09
CA THR A 280 -14.49 -9.13 -41.37
C THR A 280 -14.91 -8.17 -42.51
N HIS A 281 -14.22 -7.05 -42.66
CA HIS A 281 -14.42 -6.15 -43.80
C HIS A 281 -13.93 -6.80 -45.11
N ILE A 282 -12.75 -7.43 -45.10
CA ILE A 282 -12.17 -8.10 -46.29
C ILE A 282 -13.05 -9.27 -46.73
N PHE A 283 -13.47 -10.12 -45.82
CA PHE A 283 -14.30 -11.32 -46.10
C PHE A 283 -15.77 -11.01 -46.21
N LYS A 284 -16.19 -9.74 -46.07
CA LYS A 284 -17.60 -9.27 -46.16
C LYS A 284 -18.53 -9.99 -45.17
N ILE A 285 -18.03 -10.29 -43.97
CA ILE A 285 -18.77 -10.97 -42.93
C ILE A 285 -19.89 -10.06 -42.39
N PRO A 286 -21.11 -10.59 -42.17
CA PRO A 286 -22.23 -9.81 -41.59
C PRO A 286 -21.90 -9.16 -40.27
N ALA A 287 -22.40 -7.94 -40.01
CA ALA A 287 -22.13 -7.18 -38.81
C ALA A 287 -22.51 -7.92 -37.50
N ALA A 288 -23.56 -8.73 -37.54
CA ALA A 288 -23.99 -9.53 -36.39
C ALA A 288 -23.01 -10.66 -36.03
N GLU A 289 -22.43 -11.32 -37.03
CA GLU A 289 -21.35 -12.31 -36.83
C GLU A 289 -20.05 -11.65 -36.40
N THR A 290 -19.71 -10.51 -37.03
CA THR A 290 -18.54 -9.69 -36.64
C THR A 290 -18.59 -9.34 -35.14
N SER A 291 -19.75 -8.91 -34.65
CA SER A 291 -19.88 -8.53 -33.22
C SER A 291 -19.79 -9.75 -32.31
N THR A 292 -20.25 -10.91 -32.73
CA THR A 292 -20.11 -12.16 -31.95
C THR A 292 -18.66 -12.62 -31.88
N VAL A 293 -17.93 -12.57 -33.01
CA VAL A 293 -16.47 -12.86 -33.05
C VAL A 293 -15.73 -11.91 -32.13
N ALA A 294 -15.97 -10.60 -32.24
CA ALA A 294 -15.35 -9.58 -31.42
C ALA A 294 -15.61 -9.79 -29.92
N ALA A 295 -16.86 -10.03 -29.53
CA ALA A 295 -17.21 -10.25 -28.13
C ALA A 295 -16.56 -11.53 -27.57
N THR A 296 -16.49 -12.60 -28.37
CA THR A 296 -15.85 -13.85 -27.97
C THR A 296 -14.34 -13.68 -27.77
N LEU A 297 -13.68 -12.90 -28.63
CA LEU A 297 -12.25 -12.59 -28.49
C LEU A 297 -11.97 -11.72 -27.27
N VAL A 298 -12.78 -10.69 -26.99
CA VAL A 298 -12.68 -9.88 -25.77
C VAL A 298 -12.88 -10.74 -24.52
N ALA A 299 -13.84 -11.67 -24.55
CA ALA A 299 -14.03 -12.63 -23.46
C ALA A 299 -12.80 -13.51 -23.26
N LEU A 300 -12.22 -14.03 -24.35
CA LEU A 300 -10.99 -14.85 -24.31
C LEU A 300 -9.85 -14.08 -23.64
N VAL A 301 -9.56 -12.87 -24.08
CA VAL A 301 -8.51 -12.01 -23.47
C VAL A 301 -8.84 -11.69 -22.02
N GLY A 302 -10.11 -11.42 -21.70
CA GLY A 302 -10.59 -11.25 -20.32
C GLY A 302 -10.32 -12.49 -19.46
N PHE A 303 -10.54 -13.70 -19.96
CA PHE A 303 -10.20 -14.94 -19.28
C PHE A 303 -8.69 -15.16 -19.15
N MET A 304 -7.90 -14.77 -20.14
CA MET A 304 -6.43 -14.80 -20.02
C MET A 304 -5.95 -13.85 -18.90
N MET A 305 -6.54 -12.67 -18.81
CA MET A 305 -6.27 -11.73 -17.72
C MET A 305 -6.72 -12.28 -16.37
N LEU A 306 -7.93 -12.85 -16.29
CA LEU A 306 -8.44 -13.48 -15.07
C LEU A 306 -7.54 -14.65 -14.62
N PHE A 307 -7.07 -15.48 -15.56
CA PHE A 307 -6.12 -16.53 -15.28
C PHE A 307 -4.81 -15.99 -14.65
N ARG A 308 -4.30 -14.88 -15.17
CA ARG A 308 -3.11 -14.22 -14.63
C ARG A 308 -3.35 -13.69 -13.22
N VAL A 309 -4.49 -13.03 -12.97
CA VAL A 309 -4.85 -12.47 -11.66
C VAL A 309 -5.13 -13.55 -10.61
N CYS A 310 -5.64 -14.72 -11.03
CA CYS A 310 -5.89 -15.86 -10.15
C CYS A 310 -4.61 -16.62 -9.75
N ARG A 311 -3.46 -16.34 -10.32
CA ARG A 311 -2.21 -16.99 -9.91
C ARG A 311 -1.67 -16.42 -8.59
N PRO A 312 -1.15 -17.29 -7.68
CA PRO A 312 -1.18 -18.76 -7.70
C PRO A 312 -2.59 -19.28 -7.41
N PHE A 313 -2.96 -20.38 -8.07
CA PHE A 313 -4.28 -20.97 -7.94
C PHE A 313 -4.45 -21.72 -6.62
N ASP A 314 -5.41 -21.32 -5.83
CA ASP A 314 -6.00 -22.08 -4.72
C ASP A 314 -7.35 -22.72 -5.12
N ALA A 315 -8.04 -23.35 -4.17
CA ALA A 315 -9.32 -24.02 -4.46
C ALA A 315 -10.40 -23.01 -4.90
N ILE A 316 -10.49 -21.84 -4.24
CA ILE A 316 -11.50 -20.82 -4.54
C ILE A 316 -11.26 -20.23 -5.92
N ARG A 317 -10.03 -19.87 -6.26
CA ARG A 317 -9.67 -19.29 -7.56
C ARG A 317 -9.85 -20.28 -8.71
N ARG A 318 -9.59 -21.59 -8.48
CA ARG A 318 -9.86 -22.65 -9.47
C ARG A 318 -11.35 -22.77 -9.76
N VAL A 319 -12.17 -22.85 -8.71
CA VAL A 319 -13.64 -22.93 -8.85
C VAL A 319 -14.17 -21.66 -9.52
N LEU A 320 -13.70 -20.49 -9.14
CA LEU A 320 -14.04 -19.22 -9.77
C LEU A 320 -13.74 -19.25 -11.27
N PHE A 321 -12.49 -19.55 -11.65
CA PHE A 321 -12.06 -19.51 -13.05
C PHE A 321 -12.84 -20.52 -13.93
N ILE A 322 -12.95 -21.76 -13.48
CA ILE A 322 -13.68 -22.81 -14.20
C ILE A 322 -15.17 -22.48 -14.25
N GLY A 323 -15.74 -22.01 -13.13
CA GLY A 323 -17.15 -21.62 -13.07
C GLY A 323 -17.49 -20.48 -14.04
N MET A 324 -16.62 -19.46 -14.15
CA MET A 324 -16.84 -18.36 -15.10
C MET A 324 -16.74 -18.83 -16.56
N LEU A 325 -15.81 -19.74 -16.89
CA LEU A 325 -15.73 -20.34 -18.23
C LEU A 325 -16.98 -21.14 -18.58
N LEU A 326 -17.47 -21.95 -17.65
CA LEU A 326 -18.70 -22.74 -17.86
C LEU A 326 -19.93 -21.83 -18.02
N LEU A 327 -20.05 -20.79 -17.18
CA LEU A 327 -21.14 -19.82 -17.30
C LEU A 327 -21.08 -19.05 -18.61
N PHE A 328 -19.89 -18.74 -19.12
CA PHE A 328 -19.75 -18.11 -20.43
C PHE A 328 -20.20 -19.04 -21.56
N ALA A 329 -19.83 -20.31 -21.52
CA ALA A 329 -20.29 -21.30 -22.46
C ALA A 329 -21.85 -21.44 -22.41
N VAL A 330 -22.44 -21.54 -21.22
CA VAL A 330 -23.91 -21.56 -21.03
C VAL A 330 -24.53 -20.29 -21.59
N GLY A 331 -23.94 -19.11 -21.34
CA GLY A 331 -24.42 -17.83 -21.89
C GLY A 331 -24.46 -17.82 -23.42
N ILE A 332 -23.44 -18.33 -24.08
CA ILE A 332 -23.41 -18.39 -25.55
C ILE A 332 -24.39 -19.41 -26.10
N PHE A 333 -24.46 -20.63 -25.54
CA PHE A 333 -25.27 -21.70 -26.11
C PHE A 333 -26.77 -21.59 -25.79
N PHE A 334 -27.10 -21.21 -24.55
CA PHE A 334 -28.53 -21.23 -24.10
C PHE A 334 -29.16 -19.83 -24.07
N PHE A 335 -28.35 -18.77 -23.96
CA PHE A 335 -28.82 -17.39 -23.83
C PHE A 335 -28.34 -16.48 -24.97
N SER A 336 -28.00 -17.07 -26.15
CA SER A 336 -27.50 -16.35 -27.32
C SER A 336 -28.36 -15.16 -27.71
N ALA A 337 -29.69 -15.36 -27.75
CA ALA A 337 -30.66 -14.31 -28.10
C ALA A 337 -30.62 -13.13 -27.09
N LEU A 338 -30.54 -13.42 -25.79
CA LEU A 338 -30.47 -12.41 -24.72
C LEU A 338 -29.24 -11.53 -24.86
N PHE A 339 -28.11 -12.13 -25.21
CA PHE A 339 -26.85 -11.44 -25.35
C PHE A 339 -26.54 -11.02 -26.80
N SER A 340 -27.50 -11.08 -27.70
CA SER A 340 -27.33 -10.71 -29.12
C SER A 340 -26.15 -11.42 -29.79
N MET A 341 -25.94 -12.71 -29.47
CA MET A 341 -24.97 -13.59 -30.11
C MET A 341 -25.59 -14.26 -31.32
N SER A 342 -24.97 -14.13 -32.48
CA SER A 342 -25.41 -14.75 -33.73
C SER A 342 -24.65 -16.05 -34.01
N PRO A 343 -25.28 -17.05 -34.64
CA PRO A 343 -24.55 -18.21 -35.13
C PRO A 343 -23.45 -17.77 -36.12
N LEU A 344 -22.29 -18.46 -36.08
CA LEU A 344 -21.14 -18.11 -36.90
C LEU A 344 -21.13 -18.96 -38.18
N SER A 345 -20.86 -18.32 -39.33
CA SER A 345 -20.52 -18.98 -40.58
C SER A 345 -19.12 -19.64 -40.52
N SER A 346 -18.78 -20.45 -41.50
CA SER A 346 -17.45 -21.09 -41.60
C SER A 346 -16.33 -20.07 -41.67
N GLU A 347 -16.55 -18.96 -42.38
CA GLU A 347 -15.61 -17.86 -42.53
C GLU A 347 -15.40 -17.13 -41.20
N SER A 348 -16.50 -16.85 -40.48
CA SER A 348 -16.45 -16.22 -39.16
C SER A 348 -15.77 -17.10 -38.11
N LEU A 349 -16.00 -18.41 -38.17
CA LEU A 349 -15.33 -19.37 -37.29
C LEU A 349 -13.82 -19.44 -37.59
N LEU A 350 -13.44 -19.43 -38.86
CA LEU A 350 -12.05 -19.41 -39.26
C LEU A 350 -11.35 -18.14 -38.71
N VAL A 351 -11.96 -16.97 -38.87
CA VAL A 351 -11.43 -15.70 -38.35
C VAL A 351 -11.28 -15.78 -36.81
N LEU A 352 -12.29 -16.31 -36.10
CA LEU A 352 -12.23 -16.49 -34.66
C LEU A 352 -11.06 -17.37 -34.23
N VAL A 353 -10.87 -18.52 -34.89
CA VAL A 353 -9.78 -19.46 -34.58
C VAL A 353 -8.41 -18.81 -34.84
N VAL A 354 -8.23 -18.19 -36.00
CA VAL A 354 -6.96 -17.54 -36.35
C VAL A 354 -6.62 -16.42 -35.36
N LEU A 355 -7.58 -15.55 -35.04
CA LEU A 355 -7.35 -14.46 -34.12
C LEU A 355 -7.15 -14.95 -32.67
N THR A 356 -7.79 -16.04 -32.28
CA THR A 356 -7.51 -16.71 -31.00
C THR A 356 -6.05 -17.18 -30.93
N LEU A 357 -5.54 -17.82 -31.99
CA LEU A 357 -4.14 -18.25 -32.05
C LEU A 357 -3.14 -17.08 -32.04
N ILE A 358 -3.53 -15.91 -32.51
CA ILE A 358 -2.74 -14.67 -32.45
C ILE A 358 -2.82 -14.06 -31.06
N ALA A 359 -3.98 -14.07 -30.41
CA ALA A 359 -4.19 -13.43 -29.12
C ALA A 359 -3.27 -13.99 -28.02
N PHE A 360 -3.07 -15.32 -28.00
CA PHE A 360 -2.22 -15.98 -26.98
C PHE A 360 -0.76 -15.49 -26.98
N PRO A 361 0.00 -15.56 -28.07
CA PRO A 361 1.36 -15.07 -28.10
C PRO A 361 1.45 -13.55 -27.89
N VAL A 362 0.52 -12.77 -28.46
CA VAL A 362 0.47 -11.32 -28.26
C VAL A 362 0.34 -11.00 -26.77
N PHE A 363 -0.63 -11.57 -26.10
CA PHE A 363 -0.82 -11.39 -24.66
C PHE A 363 0.42 -11.83 -23.86
N TYR A 364 0.98 -13.00 -24.18
CA TYR A 364 2.15 -13.55 -23.50
C TYR A 364 3.38 -12.64 -23.61
N PHE A 365 3.74 -12.22 -24.83
CA PHE A 365 4.93 -11.40 -25.04
C PHE A 365 4.78 -10.00 -24.46
N ILE A 366 3.60 -9.40 -24.56
CA ILE A 366 3.32 -8.09 -23.93
C ILE A 366 3.38 -8.24 -22.42
N SER A 367 2.78 -9.28 -21.84
CA SER A 367 2.88 -9.54 -20.39
C SER A 367 4.32 -9.67 -19.93
N LEU A 368 5.13 -10.44 -20.66
CA LEU A 368 6.54 -10.61 -20.34
C LEU A 368 7.33 -9.28 -20.41
N ALA A 369 7.02 -8.44 -21.39
CA ALA A 369 7.64 -7.13 -21.53
C ALA A 369 7.31 -6.23 -20.33
N PHE A 370 6.02 -6.18 -19.92
CA PHE A 370 5.59 -5.37 -18.79
C PHE A 370 6.10 -5.91 -17.44
N ASP A 371 6.23 -7.22 -17.28
CA ASP A 371 6.80 -7.82 -16.07
C ASP A 371 8.28 -7.52 -15.89
N ARG A 372 9.05 -7.39 -16.99
CA ARG A 372 10.49 -7.04 -16.99
C ARG A 372 10.77 -5.54 -16.90
N LEU A 373 9.81 -4.69 -17.25
CA LEU A 373 9.98 -3.23 -17.24
C LEU A 373 10.40 -2.67 -15.86
N PRO A 374 9.83 -3.14 -14.72
CA PRO A 374 10.23 -2.70 -13.40
C PRO A 374 11.71 -2.93 -13.08
N ASP A 375 12.24 -4.08 -13.47
CA ASP A 375 13.63 -4.43 -13.17
C ASP A 375 14.62 -3.67 -14.07
N ALA A 376 14.26 -3.43 -15.32
CA ALA A 376 15.05 -2.62 -16.24
C ALA A 376 15.12 -1.16 -15.81
N ILE A 377 14.01 -0.59 -15.31
CA ILE A 377 13.97 0.79 -14.77
C ILE A 377 14.78 0.89 -13.48
N ARG A 378 14.66 -0.08 -12.55
CA ARG A 378 15.48 -0.15 -11.34
C ARG A 378 16.96 -0.26 -11.64
N ALA A 379 17.34 -1.05 -12.64
CA ALA A 379 18.73 -1.20 -13.06
C ALA A 379 19.28 0.12 -13.65
N LYS A 380 18.48 0.86 -14.42
CA LYS A 380 18.87 2.18 -14.95
C LYS A 380 19.00 3.23 -13.85
N LEU A 381 18.08 3.27 -12.88
CA LEU A 381 18.12 4.20 -11.73
C LEU A 381 19.37 3.92 -10.87
N LYS A 382 19.66 2.67 -10.52
CA LYS A 382 20.88 2.30 -9.79
C LYS A 382 22.17 2.64 -10.55
N LYS A 383 22.13 2.61 -11.89
CA LYS A 383 23.27 2.98 -12.72
C LYS A 383 23.45 4.50 -12.80
N ALA A 384 22.37 5.28 -12.79
CA ALA A 384 22.40 6.73 -12.72
C ALA A 384 22.88 7.23 -11.36
N GLU A 385 22.38 6.69 -10.24
CA GLU A 385 22.87 6.99 -8.90
C GLU A 385 24.36 6.70 -8.74
N LYS A 386 24.85 5.55 -9.26
CA LYS A 386 26.31 5.27 -9.24
C LYS A 386 27.13 6.23 -10.10
N SER A 387 26.56 6.78 -11.16
CA SER A 387 27.25 7.75 -12.03
C SER A 387 27.35 9.14 -11.39
N GLU A 388 26.40 9.54 -10.55
CA GLU A 388 26.46 10.80 -9.79
C GLU A 388 27.44 10.76 -8.59
N TYR A 389 27.77 9.57 -8.07
CA TYR A 389 28.75 9.42 -7.00
C TYR A 389 30.21 9.36 -7.49
N PHE A 390 30.44 9.31 -8.82
CA PHE A 390 31.78 9.23 -9.43
C PHE A 390 32.17 10.46 -10.27
N ASN A 391 31.34 11.51 -10.28
CA ASN A 391 31.66 12.85 -10.79
C ASN A 391 31.55 13.86 -9.64
#